data_5b3a08e3410d03955600db4d04d18d05
#
_entry.id   5b3a08e3410d03955600db4d04d18d05
#
_cell.length_a   1.000
_cell.length_b   1.000
_cell.length_c   1.000
_cell.angle_alpha   90.00
_cell.angle_beta   90.00
_cell.angle_gamma   90.00
#
_symmetry.space_group_name_H-M   'P 1'
#
loop_
_entity.id
_entity.type
_entity.pdbx_description
1 polymer ?
#
loop_
_entity_poly.entity_id
_entity_poly.type
_entity_poly.pdbx_seq_one_letter_code
_entity_poly.pdbx_strand_id
1 'polypeptide(L)'
;MSNHEKLNYVEFPACDLTATKSFFTNVFNWQFTDYGPEYTAFSGQGLDGGFFKAPLKSLTQHGAALLVFYSNDIHATYKKVAQYGGQI
;
A
#
# COMPACT_ATOMS: atom_id res chain seq x y z
N MET A 1 10.72 3.45 -23.57
CA MET A 1 10.64 2.09 -23.04
C MET A 1 9.22 1.59 -23.08
N SER A 2 9.03 0.36 -23.45
CA SER A 2 7.69 -0.22 -23.56
C SER A 2 7.29 -0.89 -22.26
N ASN A 3 6.06 -0.63 -21.81
CA ASN A 3 5.45 -1.35 -20.70
C ASN A 3 4.51 -2.45 -21.18
N HIS A 4 4.62 -2.79 -22.47
CA HIS A 4 3.76 -3.78 -23.10
C HIS A 4 3.80 -5.10 -22.33
N GLU A 5 2.62 -5.58 -21.93
CA GLU A 5 2.42 -6.85 -21.24
C GLU A 5 3.14 -6.97 -19.89
N LYS A 6 3.50 -5.85 -19.26
CA LYS A 6 4.09 -5.84 -17.92
C LYS A 6 3.05 -5.40 -16.89
N LEU A 7 3.29 -5.77 -15.64
CA LEU A 7 2.43 -5.29 -14.56
C LEU A 7 2.44 -3.77 -14.55
N ASN A 8 1.27 -3.16 -14.47
CA ASN A 8 1.12 -1.72 -14.55
C ASN A 8 0.45 -1.12 -13.32
N TYR A 9 -0.48 -1.84 -12.71
CA TYR A 9 -1.33 -1.29 -11.68
C TYR A 9 -1.78 -2.40 -10.75
N VAL A 10 -1.93 -2.10 -9.46
CA VAL A 10 -2.37 -3.07 -8.46
C VAL A 10 -3.41 -2.43 -7.55
N GLU A 11 -4.45 -3.18 -7.19
CA GLU A 11 -5.48 -2.69 -6.28
C GLU A 11 -5.64 -3.61 -5.08
N PHE A 12 -5.86 -3.01 -3.92
CA PHE A 12 -6.08 -3.74 -2.67
C PHE A 12 -7.37 -3.29 -2.00
N PRO A 13 -8.10 -4.21 -1.35
CA PRO A 13 -9.19 -3.80 -0.49
C PRO A 13 -8.67 -3.18 0.80
N ALA A 14 -9.40 -2.24 1.34
CA ALA A 14 -9.11 -1.64 2.64
C ALA A 14 -10.40 -1.31 3.37
N CYS A 15 -10.46 -1.65 4.66
CA CYS A 15 -11.66 -1.39 5.46
C CYS A 15 -11.77 0.08 5.82
N ASP A 16 -10.64 0.76 5.99
CA ASP A 16 -10.57 2.16 6.42
C ASP A 16 -9.52 2.88 5.58
N LEU A 17 -9.99 3.61 4.56
CA LEU A 17 -9.07 4.30 3.65
C LEU A 17 -8.28 5.40 4.35
N THR A 18 -8.88 6.10 5.31
CA THR A 18 -8.18 7.16 6.05
C THR A 18 -7.01 6.58 6.84
N ALA A 19 -7.23 5.49 7.56
CA ALA A 19 -6.17 4.82 8.32
C ALA A 19 -5.09 4.27 7.39
N THR A 20 -5.49 3.69 6.26
CA THR A 20 -4.57 3.14 5.27
C THR A 20 -3.66 4.23 4.70
N LYS A 21 -4.25 5.36 4.28
CA LYS A 21 -3.47 6.49 3.77
C LYS A 21 -2.50 7.03 4.81
N SER A 22 -2.97 7.19 6.04
CA SER A 22 -2.11 7.69 7.13
C SER A 22 -0.91 6.77 7.36
N PHE A 23 -1.14 5.47 7.37
CA PHE A 23 -0.05 4.51 7.58
C PHE A 23 1.03 4.63 6.51
N PHE A 24 0.63 4.53 5.24
CA PHE A 24 1.61 4.56 4.14
C PHE A 24 2.26 5.92 3.98
N THR A 25 1.56 7.01 4.26
CA THR A 25 2.14 8.34 4.24
C THR A 25 3.18 8.51 5.34
N ASN A 26 2.85 8.09 6.56
CA ASN A 26 3.74 8.29 7.71
C ASN A 26 4.94 7.35 7.68
N VAL A 27 4.76 6.11 7.23
CA VAL A 27 5.86 5.14 7.21
C VAL A 27 6.74 5.29 5.98
N PHE A 28 6.15 5.43 4.80
CA PHE A 28 6.86 5.37 3.52
C PHE A 28 6.79 6.65 2.70
N ASN A 29 6.17 7.69 3.24
CA ASN A 29 6.02 8.97 2.55
C ASN A 29 5.27 8.87 1.23
N TRP A 30 4.28 7.99 1.16
CA TRP A 30 3.43 7.86 -0.02
C TRP A 30 2.48 9.05 -0.12
N GLN A 31 2.15 9.42 -1.35
CA GLN A 31 1.15 10.45 -1.63
C GLN A 31 -0.04 9.80 -2.32
N PHE A 32 -1.23 10.27 -1.96
CA PHE A 32 -2.48 9.69 -2.45
C PHE A 32 -3.33 10.73 -3.15
N THR A 33 -4.09 10.27 -4.15
CA THR A 33 -5.11 11.07 -4.83
C THR A 33 -6.45 10.36 -4.62
N ASP A 34 -7.40 11.06 -4.00
CA ASP A 34 -8.72 10.48 -3.74
C ASP A 34 -9.61 10.60 -4.98
N TYR A 35 -10.34 9.53 -5.26
CA TYR A 35 -11.36 9.50 -6.31
C TYR A 35 -12.69 9.12 -5.66
N GLY A 36 -13.27 10.05 -4.92
CA GLY A 36 -14.46 9.82 -4.12
C GLY A 36 -14.11 9.21 -2.77
N PRO A 37 -15.13 8.90 -1.94
CA PRO A 37 -14.91 8.42 -0.57
C PRO A 37 -14.51 6.95 -0.49
N GLU A 38 -14.57 6.19 -1.59
CA GLU A 38 -14.37 4.76 -1.58
C GLU A 38 -13.14 4.29 -2.36
N TYR A 39 -12.33 5.22 -2.87
CA TYR A 39 -11.13 4.88 -3.62
C TYR A 39 -10.05 5.94 -3.47
N THR A 40 -8.81 5.50 -3.28
CA THR A 40 -7.66 6.38 -3.33
C THR A 40 -6.53 5.70 -4.10
N ALA A 41 -5.76 6.47 -4.85
CA ALA A 41 -4.69 5.97 -5.69
C ALA A 41 -3.34 6.47 -5.22
N PHE A 42 -2.31 5.67 -5.49
CA PHE A 42 -0.92 6.05 -5.25
C PHE A 42 -0.10 5.82 -6.51
N SER A 43 1.01 6.53 -6.63
CA SER A 43 1.91 6.40 -7.77
C SER A 43 3.36 6.62 -7.33
N GLY A 44 4.30 6.19 -8.17
CA GLY A 44 5.72 6.40 -7.91
C GLY A 44 6.32 5.48 -6.86
N GLN A 45 5.70 4.35 -6.56
CA GLN A 45 6.14 3.45 -5.50
C GLN A 45 6.56 2.08 -6.06
N GLY A 46 7.10 2.06 -7.25
CA GLY A 46 7.42 0.84 -7.98
C GLY A 46 6.30 0.51 -8.94
N LEU A 47 5.17 0.03 -8.43
CA LEU A 47 3.93 -0.03 -9.19
C LEU A 47 3.02 1.11 -8.75
N ASP A 48 2.23 1.61 -9.68
CA ASP A 48 1.10 2.45 -9.34
C ASP A 48 -0.05 1.56 -8.87
N GLY A 49 -0.96 2.12 -8.11
CA GLY A 49 -2.09 1.32 -7.64
C GLY A 49 -3.08 2.14 -6.84
N GLY A 50 -3.95 1.42 -6.13
CA GLY A 50 -4.94 2.06 -5.30
C GLY A 50 -5.54 1.11 -4.27
N PHE A 51 -6.31 1.71 -3.37
CA PHE A 51 -7.09 1.01 -2.36
C PHE A 51 -8.55 1.32 -2.57
N PHE A 52 -9.38 0.27 -2.62
CA PHE A 52 -10.83 0.43 -2.70
C PHE A 52 -11.46 0.01 -1.37
N LYS A 53 -12.46 0.77 -0.93
CA LYS A 53 -13.13 0.47 0.34
C LYS A 53 -13.93 -0.80 0.23
N ALA A 54 -13.65 -1.76 1.09
CA ALA A 54 -14.37 -3.03 1.15
C ALA A 54 -14.16 -3.67 2.52
N PRO A 55 -15.11 -4.51 2.98
CA PRO A 55 -14.96 -5.21 4.27
C PRO A 55 -14.03 -6.43 4.13
N LEU A 56 -12.90 -6.25 3.44
CA LEU A 56 -11.95 -7.31 3.14
C LEU A 56 -10.56 -6.85 3.52
N LYS A 57 -9.70 -7.82 3.82
CA LYS A 57 -8.27 -7.59 4.08
C LYS A 57 -7.45 -8.41 3.11
N SER A 58 -6.37 -7.80 2.60
CA SER A 58 -5.45 -8.47 1.68
C SER A 58 -4.44 -9.26 2.51
N LEU A 59 -4.76 -10.50 2.83
CA LEU A 59 -3.94 -11.37 3.67
C LEU A 59 -3.45 -12.57 2.87
N THR A 60 -2.18 -12.93 3.05
CA THR A 60 -1.59 -14.08 2.37
C THR A 60 -2.29 -15.38 2.74
N GLN A 61 -2.78 -15.50 3.97
CA GLN A 61 -3.55 -16.68 4.40
C GLN A 61 -4.86 -16.88 3.64
N HIS A 62 -5.35 -15.83 2.99
CA HIS A 62 -6.54 -15.88 2.15
C HIS A 62 -6.20 -15.86 0.66
N GLY A 63 -4.94 -16.10 0.31
CA GLY A 63 -4.50 -16.18 -1.07
C GLY A 63 -4.08 -14.86 -1.71
N ALA A 64 -4.01 -13.79 -0.94
CA ALA A 64 -3.54 -12.51 -1.48
C ALA A 64 -2.04 -12.54 -1.76
N ALA A 65 -1.59 -11.70 -2.70
CA ALA A 65 -0.18 -11.58 -3.03
C ALA A 65 0.61 -11.03 -1.86
N LEU A 66 1.83 -11.51 -1.70
CA LEU A 66 2.77 -10.98 -0.73
C LEU A 66 3.58 -9.87 -1.39
N LEU A 67 3.45 -8.66 -0.89
CA LEU A 67 4.22 -7.53 -1.38
C LEU A 67 5.51 -7.40 -0.57
N VAL A 68 6.60 -7.17 -1.26
CA VAL A 68 7.91 -7.06 -0.63
C VAL A 68 8.46 -5.66 -0.90
N PHE A 69 8.74 -4.93 0.16
CA PHE A 69 9.33 -3.60 0.09
C PHE A 69 10.83 -3.71 0.31
N TYR A 70 11.59 -2.96 -0.46
CA TYR A 70 13.03 -2.88 -0.25
C TYR A 70 13.36 -1.83 0.80
N SER A 71 14.28 -2.15 1.70
CA SER A 71 14.82 -1.18 2.65
C SER A 71 16.33 -1.34 2.74
N ASN A 72 17.06 -0.24 2.70
CA ASN A 72 18.50 -0.27 2.92
C ASN A 72 18.88 -0.14 4.41
N ASP A 73 17.86 -0.01 5.28
CA ASP A 73 18.04 -0.03 6.73
C ASP A 73 16.80 -0.65 7.37
N ILE A 74 16.81 -1.98 7.44
CA ILE A 74 15.63 -2.75 7.86
C ILE A 74 15.21 -2.43 9.30
N HIS A 75 16.17 -2.15 10.19
CA HIS A 75 15.83 -1.84 11.57
C HIS A 75 15.11 -0.51 11.71
N ALA A 76 15.55 0.51 10.96
CA ALA A 76 14.88 1.79 10.95
C ALA A 76 13.46 1.67 10.37
N THR A 77 13.30 0.89 9.32
CA THR A 77 11.98 0.66 8.70
C THR A 77 11.05 -0.08 9.66
N TYR A 78 11.55 -1.11 10.35
CA TYR A 78 10.76 -1.83 11.37
C TYR A 78 10.24 -0.89 12.45
N LYS A 79 11.08 0.02 12.93
CA LYS A 79 10.68 0.98 13.96
C LYS A 79 9.55 1.88 13.46
N LYS A 80 9.63 2.35 12.24
CA LYS A 80 8.56 3.19 11.67
C LYS A 80 7.26 2.41 11.52
N VAL A 81 7.33 1.19 11.01
CA VAL A 81 6.14 0.34 10.85
C VAL A 81 5.46 0.14 12.20
N ALA A 82 6.21 -0.23 13.22
CA ALA A 82 5.66 -0.44 14.56
C ALA A 82 5.12 0.84 15.16
N GLN A 83 5.82 1.96 14.97
CA GLN A 83 5.42 3.26 15.52
C GLN A 83 4.04 3.70 15.01
N TYR A 84 3.72 3.39 13.76
CA TYR A 84 2.46 3.80 13.15
C TYR A 84 1.43 2.67 13.09
N GLY A 85 1.58 1.66 13.93
CA GLY A 85 0.57 0.65 14.16
C GLY A 85 0.63 -0.58 13.28
N GLY A 86 1.66 -0.72 12.47
CA GLY A 86 1.87 -1.94 11.68
C GLY A 86 2.40 -3.07 12.53
N GLN A 87 2.18 -4.29 12.06
CA GLN A 87 2.70 -5.50 12.71
C GLN A 87 3.68 -6.18 11.77
N ILE A 88 4.69 -6.76 12.36
CA ILE A 88 5.75 -7.45 11.62
C ILE A 88 5.62 -8.95 11.83
#